data_10801c3ee48f8c9bb164e1861e1a81a8
#
_entry.id   10801c3ee48f8c9bb164e1861e1a81a8
#
_cell.length_a   1.000
_cell.length_b   1.000
_cell.length_c   1.000
_cell.angle_alpha   90.00
_cell.angle_beta   90.00
_cell.angle_gamma   90.00
#
_symmetry.space_group_name_H-M   'P 1'
#
loop_
_entity.id
_entity.type
_entity.pdbx_description
1 polymer ?
#
loop_
_entity_poly.entity_id
_entity_poly.type
_entity_poly.pdbx_seq_one_letter_code
_entity_poly.pdbx_strand_id
1 'polypeptide(L)'
;MDANALLPEILKRSDFIFMGWNVLMLAGLAVILLIGLFPSLRWHTRGGRAVLAGFVFFALTHLLGMIHVVKQWESLSEALKLKIATDPALAEKIDFAIMAPHLGWIVPFHLGFDGFVMLAVWWQSRGWGEHH
;
A
#
# COMPACT_ATOMS: atom_id res chain seq x y z
N MET A 1 3.11 22.73 17.80
CA MET A 1 1.73 22.41 17.35
C MET A 1 0.95 21.92 18.57
N ASP A 2 -0.24 22.41 18.78
CA ASP A 2 -1.12 21.96 19.87
C ASP A 2 -1.63 20.53 19.60
N ALA A 3 -1.93 19.77 20.67
CA ALA A 3 -2.45 18.38 20.55
C ALA A 3 -3.76 18.33 19.74
N ASN A 4 -4.61 19.36 19.86
CA ASN A 4 -5.85 19.49 19.08
C ASN A 4 -5.59 19.68 17.58
N ALA A 5 -4.43 20.17 17.18
CA ALA A 5 -4.03 20.32 15.78
C ALA A 5 -3.27 19.08 15.26
N LEU A 6 -2.58 18.32 16.13
CA LEU A 6 -1.85 17.11 15.77
C LEU A 6 -2.79 15.95 15.43
N LEU A 7 -3.86 15.75 16.21
CA LEU A 7 -4.77 14.62 16.03
C LEU A 7 -5.44 14.60 14.65
N PRO A 8 -6.04 15.68 14.13
CA PRO A 8 -6.62 15.69 12.79
C PRO A 8 -5.60 15.39 11.69
N GLU A 9 -4.36 15.87 11.83
CA GLU A 9 -3.30 15.57 10.85
C GLU A 9 -2.88 14.10 10.86
N ILE A 10 -2.80 13.48 12.05
CA ILE A 10 -2.52 12.04 12.19
C ILE A 10 -3.62 11.23 11.54
N LEU A 11 -4.90 11.52 11.83
CA LEU A 11 -6.04 10.82 11.24
C LEU A 11 -6.06 10.96 9.72
N LYS A 12 -5.81 12.15 9.20
CA LYS A 12 -5.71 12.41 7.76
C LYS A 12 -4.61 11.57 7.10
N ARG A 13 -3.43 11.43 7.74
CA ARG A 13 -2.35 10.57 7.22
C ARG A 13 -2.73 9.10 7.28
N SER A 14 -3.42 8.66 8.33
CA SER A 14 -3.96 7.30 8.45
C SER A 14 -4.92 6.98 7.30
N ASP A 15 -5.85 7.88 6.99
CA ASP A 15 -6.80 7.70 5.88
C ASP A 15 -6.07 7.61 4.54
N PHE A 16 -5.02 8.41 4.31
CA PHE A 16 -4.18 8.29 3.12
C PHE A 16 -3.48 6.95 3.01
N ILE A 17 -2.99 6.39 4.12
CA ILE A 17 -2.37 5.07 4.16
C ILE A 17 -3.38 3.99 3.76
N PHE A 18 -4.59 4.00 4.36
CA PHE A 18 -5.65 3.05 4.01
C PHE A 18 -6.11 3.18 2.56
N MET A 19 -6.29 4.40 2.07
CA MET A 19 -6.65 4.64 0.67
C MET A 19 -5.54 4.15 -0.27
N GLY A 20 -4.28 4.37 0.08
CA GLY A 20 -3.14 3.87 -0.68
C GLY A 20 -3.16 2.35 -0.82
N TRP A 21 -3.42 1.61 0.26
CA TRP A 21 -3.58 0.15 0.22
C TRP A 21 -4.70 -0.30 -0.70
N ASN A 22 -5.86 0.34 -0.62
CA ASN A 22 -6.99 0.02 -1.49
C ASN A 22 -6.65 0.24 -2.97
N VAL A 23 -5.96 1.33 -3.29
CA VAL A 23 -5.52 1.62 -4.67
C VAL A 23 -4.53 0.56 -5.17
N LEU A 24 -3.55 0.16 -4.35
CA LEU A 24 -2.60 -0.89 -4.71
C LEU A 24 -3.30 -2.23 -4.97
N MET A 25 -4.19 -2.64 -4.06
CA MET A 25 -4.93 -3.90 -4.20
C MET A 25 -5.81 -3.91 -5.44
N LEU A 26 -6.52 -2.81 -5.72
CA LEU A 26 -7.34 -2.69 -6.92
C LEU A 26 -6.51 -2.72 -8.20
N ALA A 27 -5.36 -2.04 -8.23
CA ALA A 27 -4.45 -2.07 -9.37
C ALA A 27 -3.90 -3.48 -9.63
N GLY A 28 -3.48 -4.20 -8.58
CA GLY A 28 -3.00 -5.58 -8.68
C GLY A 28 -4.07 -6.54 -9.18
N LEU A 29 -5.29 -6.46 -8.63
CA LEU A 29 -6.43 -7.25 -9.08
C LEU A 29 -6.81 -6.94 -10.53
N ALA A 30 -6.79 -5.67 -10.93
CA ALA A 30 -7.06 -5.26 -12.32
C ALA A 30 -6.04 -5.87 -13.29
N VAL A 31 -4.75 -5.89 -12.93
CA VAL A 31 -3.70 -6.51 -13.76
C VAL A 31 -3.91 -8.01 -13.88
N ILE A 32 -4.21 -8.71 -12.78
CA ILE A 32 -4.51 -10.15 -12.79
C ILE A 32 -5.70 -10.44 -13.70
N LEU A 33 -6.80 -9.68 -13.58
CA LEU A 33 -8.00 -9.85 -14.39
C LEU A 33 -7.74 -9.55 -15.87
N LEU A 34 -7.06 -8.46 -16.19
CA LEU A 34 -6.74 -8.09 -17.58
C LEU A 34 -5.92 -9.19 -18.28
N ILE A 35 -4.88 -9.69 -17.61
CA ILE A 35 -4.04 -10.74 -18.19
C ILE A 35 -4.77 -12.08 -18.26
N GLY A 36 -5.64 -12.37 -17.30
CA GLY A 36 -6.45 -13.57 -17.28
C GLY A 36 -7.55 -13.59 -18.37
N LEU A 37 -8.19 -12.46 -18.63
CA LEU A 37 -9.32 -12.37 -19.57
C LEU A 37 -8.86 -12.16 -21.02
N PHE A 38 -7.73 -11.51 -21.26
CA PHE A 38 -7.28 -11.14 -22.60
C PHE A 38 -5.99 -11.89 -23.00
N PRO A 39 -6.09 -12.88 -23.92
CA PRO A 39 -4.91 -13.63 -24.41
C PRO A 39 -3.81 -12.76 -25.00
N SER A 40 -4.18 -11.62 -25.61
CA SER A 40 -3.24 -10.63 -26.17
C SER A 40 -2.39 -9.91 -25.11
N LEU A 41 -2.81 -9.96 -23.84
CA LEU A 41 -2.11 -9.34 -22.70
C LEU A 41 -1.36 -10.36 -21.83
N ARG A 42 -1.18 -11.60 -22.29
CA ARG A 42 -0.36 -12.58 -21.55
C ARG A 42 1.07 -12.08 -21.39
N TRP A 43 1.70 -12.45 -20.29
CA TRP A 43 3.02 -11.94 -19.88
C TRP A 43 4.12 -12.09 -20.94
N HIS A 44 4.06 -13.10 -21.81
CA HIS A 44 5.02 -13.33 -22.90
C HIS A 44 4.78 -12.46 -24.15
N THR A 45 3.61 -11.82 -24.26
CA THR A 45 3.27 -10.92 -25.36
C THR A 45 3.85 -9.52 -25.15
N ARG A 46 3.92 -8.72 -26.21
CA ARG A 46 4.31 -7.30 -26.09
C ARG A 46 3.34 -6.51 -25.23
N GLY A 47 2.03 -6.75 -25.40
CA GLY A 47 0.98 -6.09 -24.61
C GLY A 47 1.07 -6.47 -23.13
N GLY A 48 1.23 -7.75 -22.81
CA GLY A 48 1.37 -8.23 -21.44
C GLY A 48 2.60 -7.66 -20.75
N ARG A 49 3.75 -7.62 -21.44
CA ARG A 49 4.98 -7.00 -20.90
C ARG A 49 4.81 -5.50 -20.63
N ALA A 50 4.07 -4.79 -21.49
CA ALA A 50 3.79 -3.38 -21.28
C ALA A 50 2.87 -3.15 -20.04
N VAL A 51 1.83 -3.98 -19.87
CA VAL A 51 0.97 -3.94 -18.67
C VAL A 51 1.76 -4.21 -17.41
N LEU A 52 2.60 -5.26 -17.41
CA LEU A 52 3.44 -5.58 -16.25
C LEU A 52 4.48 -4.50 -15.95
N ALA A 53 5.13 -3.95 -16.96
CA ALA A 53 6.05 -2.83 -16.76
C ALA A 53 5.35 -1.60 -16.17
N GLY A 54 4.14 -1.30 -16.64
CA GLY A 54 3.29 -0.25 -16.08
C GLY A 54 2.92 -0.53 -14.62
N PHE A 55 2.56 -1.77 -14.30
CA PHE A 55 2.26 -2.15 -12.91
C PHE A 55 3.49 -2.03 -12.01
N VAL A 56 4.66 -2.52 -12.43
CA VAL A 56 5.91 -2.41 -11.65
C VAL A 56 6.26 -0.95 -11.41
N PHE A 57 6.17 -0.11 -12.44
CA PHE A 57 6.42 1.34 -12.29
C PHE A 57 5.42 1.98 -11.29
N PHE A 58 4.13 1.66 -11.42
CA PHE A 58 3.11 2.11 -10.48
C PHE A 58 3.42 1.62 -9.05
N ALA A 59 3.72 0.33 -8.86
CA ALA A 59 4.00 -0.25 -7.56
C ALA A 59 5.22 0.41 -6.87
N LEU A 60 6.30 0.67 -7.62
CA LEU A 60 7.48 1.35 -7.09
C LEU A 60 7.19 2.79 -6.68
N THR A 61 6.49 3.56 -7.52
CA THR A 61 6.13 4.94 -7.20
C THR A 61 5.14 5.01 -6.03
N HIS A 62 4.20 4.07 -5.99
CA HIS A 62 3.26 3.93 -4.88
C HIS A 62 3.98 3.59 -3.57
N LEU A 63 4.92 2.65 -3.58
CA LEU A 63 5.72 2.30 -2.40
C LEU A 63 6.50 3.51 -1.86
N LEU A 64 7.15 4.27 -2.73
CA LEU A 64 7.88 5.49 -2.33
C LEU A 64 6.93 6.53 -1.70
N GLY A 65 5.74 6.70 -2.28
CA GLY A 65 4.71 7.58 -1.72
C GLY A 65 4.23 7.11 -0.35
N MET A 66 3.98 5.81 -0.19
CA MET A 66 3.56 5.22 1.09
C MET A 66 4.63 5.37 2.16
N ILE A 67 5.90 5.11 1.85
CA ILE A 67 7.03 5.33 2.78
C ILE A 67 7.06 6.78 3.27
N HIS A 68 6.87 7.73 2.36
CA HIS A 68 6.86 9.15 2.71
C HIS A 68 5.71 9.51 3.66
N VAL A 69 4.50 9.07 3.37
CA VAL A 69 3.32 9.32 4.21
C VAL A 69 3.46 8.67 5.59
N VAL A 70 3.96 7.43 5.65
CA VAL A 70 4.16 6.73 6.92
C VAL A 70 5.22 7.38 7.78
N LYS A 71 6.32 7.84 7.21
CA LYS A 71 7.34 8.63 7.96
C LYS A 71 6.75 9.91 8.56
N GLN A 72 5.90 10.60 7.81
CA GLN A 72 5.20 11.77 8.34
C GLN A 72 4.26 11.39 9.47
N TRP A 73 3.50 10.31 9.31
CA TRP A 73 2.60 9.80 10.33
C TRP A 73 3.36 9.40 11.61
N GLU A 74 4.47 8.67 11.50
CA GLU A 74 5.33 8.28 12.64
C GLU A 74 5.85 9.52 13.39
N SER A 75 6.36 10.50 12.66
CA SER A 75 6.87 11.75 13.26
C SER A 75 5.78 12.52 14.03
N LEU A 76 4.56 12.61 13.46
CA LEU A 76 3.42 13.24 14.14
C LEU A 76 2.97 12.45 15.36
N SER A 77 2.96 11.12 15.26
CA SER A 77 2.58 10.22 16.35
C SER A 77 3.55 10.28 17.53
N GLU A 78 4.86 10.38 17.25
CA GLU A 78 5.86 10.60 18.30
C GLU A 78 5.70 11.95 18.99
N ALA A 79 5.46 13.02 18.23
CA ALA A 79 5.18 14.34 18.80
C ALA A 79 3.93 14.33 19.68
N LEU A 80 2.89 13.58 19.30
CA LEU A 80 1.69 13.41 20.10
C LEU A 80 1.96 12.61 21.37
N LYS A 81 2.72 11.50 21.31
CA LYS A 81 3.10 10.69 22.48
C LYS A 81 3.83 11.53 23.54
N LEU A 82 4.73 12.40 23.13
CA LEU A 82 5.43 13.32 24.04
C LEU A 82 4.46 14.28 24.77
N LYS A 83 3.42 14.73 24.09
CA LYS A 83 2.40 15.60 24.71
C LYS A 83 1.47 14.82 25.65
N ILE A 84 1.10 13.60 25.31
CA ILE A 84 0.30 12.70 26.15
C ILE A 84 1.03 12.40 27.48
N ALA A 85 2.35 12.22 27.42
CA ALA A 85 3.15 11.99 28.62
C ALA A 85 3.08 13.13 29.64
N THR A 86 2.75 14.35 29.20
CA THR A 86 2.60 15.54 30.05
C THR A 86 1.13 15.85 30.40
N ASP A 87 0.16 15.22 29.73
CA ASP A 87 -1.28 15.43 29.96
C ASP A 87 -2.07 14.12 29.90
N PRO A 88 -2.28 13.45 31.06
CA PRO A 88 -2.97 12.16 31.14
C PRO A 88 -4.44 12.20 30.66
N ALA A 89 -5.11 13.34 30.73
CA ALA A 89 -6.48 13.50 30.25
C ALA A 89 -6.59 13.39 28.73
N LEU A 90 -5.49 13.65 28.02
CA LEU A 90 -5.36 13.48 26.59
C LEU A 90 -5.20 11.98 26.20
N ALA A 91 -4.55 11.20 27.07
CA ALA A 91 -4.28 9.78 26.82
C ALA A 91 -5.58 8.97 26.63
N GLU A 92 -6.58 9.25 27.46
CA GLU A 92 -7.88 8.55 27.43
C GLU A 92 -8.66 8.77 26.12
N LYS A 93 -8.42 9.90 25.43
CA LYS A 93 -9.05 10.25 24.15
C LYS A 93 -8.32 9.73 22.91
N ILE A 94 -7.06 9.32 23.05
CA ILE A 94 -6.14 9.16 21.92
C ILE A 94 -5.61 7.74 21.74
N ASP A 95 -5.86 6.83 22.68
CA ASP A 95 -5.35 5.44 22.66
C ASP A 95 -5.72 4.69 21.36
N PHE A 96 -6.78 5.12 20.72
CA PHE A 96 -7.28 4.59 19.45
C PHE A 96 -6.52 5.09 18.21
N ALA A 97 -5.92 6.28 18.24
CA ALA A 97 -5.31 6.92 17.06
C ALA A 97 -3.87 6.47 16.78
N ILE A 98 -3.26 5.72 17.70
CA ILE A 98 -1.84 5.35 17.66
C ILE A 98 -1.59 3.97 17.01
N MET A 99 -2.65 3.24 16.64
CA MET A 99 -2.57 1.91 16.01
C MET A 99 -2.42 1.99 14.49
N ALA A 100 -1.39 2.67 13.99
CA ALA A 100 -1.09 2.58 12.58
C ALA A 100 0.09 1.64 12.29
N PRO A 101 0.13 1.05 11.11
CA PRO A 101 1.17 0.11 10.73
C PRO A 101 2.54 0.81 10.67
N HIS A 102 3.51 0.26 11.40
CA HIS A 102 4.90 0.71 11.35
C HIS A 102 5.52 0.51 9.96
N LEU A 103 6.47 1.35 9.60
CA LEU A 103 7.23 1.26 8.35
C LEU A 103 7.82 -0.15 8.13
N GLY A 104 8.20 -0.82 9.23
CA GLY A 104 8.72 -2.19 9.21
C GLY A 104 7.75 -3.24 8.64
N TRP A 105 6.43 -3.00 8.63
CA TRP A 105 5.43 -3.89 8.06
C TRP A 105 5.01 -3.49 6.66
N ILE A 106 5.03 -2.18 6.36
CA ILE A 106 4.53 -1.65 5.08
C ILE A 106 5.37 -2.12 3.92
N VAL A 107 6.69 -2.02 4.04
CA VAL A 107 7.61 -2.42 2.95
C VAL A 107 7.52 -3.91 2.64
N PRO A 108 7.67 -4.85 3.63
CA PRO A 108 7.54 -6.28 3.34
C PRO A 108 6.17 -6.66 2.82
N PHE A 109 5.09 -6.06 3.33
CA PHE A 109 3.73 -6.36 2.88
C PHE A 109 3.49 -5.89 1.45
N HIS A 110 3.95 -4.68 1.10
CA HIS A 110 3.86 -4.14 -0.25
C HIS A 110 4.61 -5.04 -1.26
N LEU A 111 5.87 -5.36 -0.95
CA LEU A 111 6.68 -6.25 -1.80
C LEU A 111 6.08 -7.66 -1.88
N GLY A 112 5.51 -8.17 -0.80
CA GLY A 112 4.82 -9.47 -0.78
C GLY A 112 3.58 -9.47 -1.66
N PHE A 113 2.79 -8.41 -1.64
CA PHE A 113 1.63 -8.25 -2.50
C PHE A 113 2.02 -8.12 -3.98
N ASP A 114 3.03 -7.30 -4.29
CA ASP A 114 3.55 -7.15 -5.65
C ASP A 114 4.08 -8.49 -6.20
N GLY A 115 4.81 -9.23 -5.37
CA GLY A 115 5.27 -10.59 -5.69
C GLY A 115 4.12 -11.57 -5.93
N PHE A 116 3.05 -11.47 -5.14
CA PHE A 116 1.82 -12.25 -5.34
C PHE A 116 1.16 -11.94 -6.69
N VAL A 117 1.03 -10.67 -7.05
CA VAL A 117 0.47 -10.27 -8.36
C VAL A 117 1.30 -10.86 -9.50
N MET A 118 2.62 -10.73 -9.43
CA MET A 118 3.53 -11.28 -10.45
C MET A 118 3.42 -12.80 -10.56
N LEU A 119 3.33 -13.49 -9.43
CA LEU A 119 3.16 -14.95 -9.38
C LEU A 119 1.82 -15.39 -9.97
N ALA A 120 0.73 -14.69 -9.65
CA ALA A 120 -0.60 -14.96 -10.17
C ALA A 120 -0.66 -14.80 -11.69
N VAL A 121 -0.06 -13.72 -12.22
CA VAL A 121 0.05 -13.48 -13.66
C VAL A 121 0.85 -14.57 -14.35
N TRP A 122 1.99 -14.97 -13.78
CA TRP A 122 2.81 -16.05 -14.31
C TRP A 122 2.08 -17.39 -14.32
N TRP A 123 1.39 -17.72 -13.24
CA TRP A 123 0.59 -18.93 -13.11
C TRP A 123 -0.52 -19.00 -14.17
N GLN A 124 -1.31 -17.95 -14.31
CA GLN A 124 -2.36 -17.87 -15.32
C GLN A 124 -1.83 -18.03 -16.74
N SER A 125 -0.62 -17.54 -17.01
CA SER A 125 -0.02 -17.63 -18.34
C SER A 125 0.50 -19.04 -18.68
N ARG A 126 0.73 -19.90 -17.70
CA ARG A 126 1.16 -21.30 -17.89
C ARG A 126 0.00 -22.25 -18.19
N GLY A 127 -1.13 -22.11 -17.52
CA GLY A 127 -2.25 -23.07 -17.58
C GLY A 127 -2.94 -23.20 -18.94
N TRP A 128 -2.64 -22.34 -19.91
CA TRP A 128 -3.24 -22.35 -21.23
C TRP A 128 -2.35 -22.97 -22.33
N GLY A 129 -1.14 -23.34 -22.00
CA GLY A 129 -0.20 -23.99 -22.96
C GLY A 129 -0.39 -25.48 -23.13
N GLU A 130 -1.16 -26.13 -22.26
CA GLU A 130 -1.28 -27.59 -22.22
C GLU A 130 -2.55 -28.14 -22.90
N HIS A 131 -3.41 -27.28 -23.43
CA HIS A 131 -4.71 -27.68 -24.04
C HIS A 131 -4.89 -27.31 -25.52
N HIS A 132 -3.80 -27.04 -26.25
CA HIS A 132 -3.88 -26.85 -27.71
C HIS A 132 -2.73 -27.53 -28.42
#